data_a0c5790a709ec45e11e48f9eb01cab9b
#
_entry.id   a0c5790a709ec45e11e48f9eb01cab9b
#
_cell.length_a   1.000
_cell.length_b   1.000
_cell.length_c   1.000
_cell.angle_alpha   90.00
_cell.angle_beta   90.00
_cell.angle_gamma   90.00
#
_symmetry.space_group_name_H-M   'P 1'
#
loop_
_entity.id
_entity.type
_entity.pdbx_description
1 polymer ?
#
loop_
_entity_poly.entity_id
_entity_poly.type
_entity_poly.pdbx_seq_one_letter_code
_entity_poly.pdbx_strand_id
1 'polypeptide(L)'
;MRGQLSEGETLLVQGGSSGIGVTAILIAKAMGHKVFVTAGTDEKCAACVALGADLAINYKTQDFVEEVKKATDGKGVNVILDMVTGSYVQKEIDCLADDGRIVIIAIQGGSKAEVSTNQILRRRLTITGSTLRPRPVSFKKQITKQLFENVWPLLNAGKLKPVIYKTFILDQAADAHRLMESSEHVGKIVLTV
;
A
#
# COMPACT_ATOMS: atom_id res chain seq x y z
N MET A 1 -10.97 2.20 -8.01
CA MET A 1 -11.63 0.94 -8.46
C MET A 1 -12.00 0.04 -7.28
N ARG A 2 -11.17 -0.91 -6.79
CA ARG A 2 -11.60 -1.81 -5.68
C ARG A 2 -11.67 -1.11 -4.32
N GLY A 3 -10.67 -0.32 -3.98
CA GLY A 3 -10.62 0.38 -2.70
C GLY A 3 -11.57 1.58 -2.63
N GLN A 4 -11.88 2.20 -3.75
CA GLN A 4 -12.76 3.37 -3.84
C GLN A 4 -12.46 4.44 -2.78
N LEU A 5 -11.17 4.72 -2.59
CA LEU A 5 -10.72 5.74 -1.63
C LEU A 5 -11.36 7.09 -2.00
N SER A 6 -12.11 7.66 -1.08
CA SER A 6 -12.91 8.88 -1.26
C SER A 6 -12.33 10.05 -0.47
N GLU A 7 -12.76 11.26 -0.75
CA GLU A 7 -12.35 12.45 -0.01
C GLU A 7 -12.61 12.31 1.50
N GLY A 8 -11.66 12.73 2.32
CA GLY A 8 -11.72 12.62 3.78
C GLY A 8 -11.36 11.24 4.34
N GLU A 9 -11.22 10.21 3.51
CA GLU A 9 -10.85 8.86 3.94
C GLU A 9 -9.35 8.71 4.15
N THR A 10 -9.00 7.81 5.05
CA THR A 10 -7.60 7.45 5.37
C THR A 10 -7.27 6.09 4.76
N LEU A 11 -6.12 6.03 4.07
CA LEU A 11 -5.55 4.81 3.49
C LEU A 11 -4.45 4.26 4.41
N LEU A 12 -4.47 2.97 4.72
CA LEU A 12 -3.34 2.23 5.27
C LEU A 12 -2.72 1.36 4.18
N VAL A 13 -1.39 1.41 4.05
CA VAL A 13 -0.66 0.56 3.09
C VAL A 13 0.29 -0.36 3.86
N GLN A 14 0.08 -1.65 3.78
CA GLN A 14 1.05 -2.61 4.29
C GLN A 14 2.30 -2.61 3.39
N GLY A 15 3.49 -2.49 3.99
CA GLY A 15 4.74 -2.43 3.23
C GLY A 15 4.96 -1.11 2.46
N GLY A 16 4.83 0.01 3.14
CA GLY A 16 4.94 1.37 2.57
C GLY A 16 6.25 1.67 1.84
N SER A 17 7.36 1.05 2.25
CA SER A 17 8.68 1.23 1.60
C SER A 17 8.87 0.42 0.30
N SER A 18 7.95 -0.50 -0.01
CA SER A 18 7.99 -1.28 -1.25
C SER A 18 7.73 -0.40 -2.48
N GLY A 19 8.06 -0.90 -3.66
CA GLY A 19 7.76 -0.19 -4.91
C GLY A 19 6.27 0.07 -5.16
N ILE A 20 5.38 -0.75 -4.59
CA ILE A 20 3.92 -0.51 -4.57
C ILE A 20 3.59 0.53 -3.50
N GLY A 21 4.16 0.37 -2.29
CA GLY A 21 3.89 1.25 -1.16
C GLY A 21 4.26 2.70 -1.43
N VAL A 22 5.48 2.97 -1.90
CA VAL A 22 5.90 4.36 -2.24
C VAL A 22 5.02 4.97 -3.33
N THR A 23 4.59 4.18 -4.30
CA THR A 23 3.67 4.64 -5.36
C THR A 23 2.29 4.98 -4.77
N ALA A 24 1.79 4.16 -3.85
CA ALA A 24 0.51 4.41 -3.19
C ALA A 24 0.56 5.67 -2.32
N ILE A 25 1.66 5.89 -1.56
CA ILE A 25 1.88 7.13 -0.79
C ILE A 25 1.79 8.34 -1.73
N LEU A 26 2.62 8.35 -2.77
CA LEU A 26 2.75 9.49 -3.67
C LEU A 26 1.43 9.83 -4.37
N ILE A 27 0.71 8.83 -4.89
CA ILE A 27 -0.58 9.05 -5.57
C ILE A 27 -1.64 9.54 -4.58
N ALA A 28 -1.79 8.87 -3.44
CA ALA A 28 -2.81 9.23 -2.47
C ALA A 28 -2.57 10.63 -1.88
N LYS A 29 -1.32 10.99 -1.58
CA LYS A 29 -0.98 12.35 -1.11
C LYS A 29 -1.20 13.41 -2.17
N ALA A 30 -0.83 13.14 -3.43
CA ALA A 30 -1.10 14.07 -4.54
C ALA A 30 -2.59 14.28 -4.80
N MET A 31 -3.44 13.33 -4.39
CA MET A 31 -4.91 13.40 -4.43
C MET A 31 -5.53 13.95 -3.13
N GLY A 32 -4.72 14.36 -2.14
CA GLY A 32 -5.20 14.98 -0.90
C GLY A 32 -5.65 14.01 0.19
N HIS A 33 -5.36 12.71 0.06
CA HIS A 33 -5.75 11.72 1.06
C HIS A 33 -4.74 11.63 2.21
N LYS A 34 -5.23 11.19 3.38
CA LYS A 34 -4.41 10.81 4.53
C LYS A 34 -3.88 9.39 4.33
N VAL A 35 -2.57 9.20 4.54
CA VAL A 35 -1.91 7.93 4.26
C VAL A 35 -1.09 7.46 5.45
N PHE A 36 -1.42 6.30 5.96
CA PHE A 36 -0.64 5.56 6.94
C PHE A 36 0.05 4.38 6.26
N VAL A 37 1.21 3.99 6.77
CA VAL A 37 1.96 2.85 6.22
C VAL A 37 2.60 2.01 7.33
N THR A 38 2.88 0.75 7.01
CA THR A 38 3.79 -0.07 7.81
C THR A 38 5.12 -0.28 7.08
N ALA A 39 6.22 -0.35 7.81
CA ALA A 39 7.53 -0.67 7.27
C ALA A 39 8.35 -1.49 8.31
N GLY A 40 9.44 -2.09 7.88
CA GLY A 40 10.17 -3.06 8.71
C GLY A 40 11.37 -2.51 9.48
N THR A 41 11.69 -1.21 9.34
CA THR A 41 12.72 -0.52 10.11
C THR A 41 12.36 0.96 10.28
N ASP A 42 12.99 1.62 11.27
CA ASP A 42 12.75 3.04 11.54
C ASP A 42 13.24 3.93 10.39
N GLU A 43 14.34 3.56 9.73
CA GLU A 43 14.85 4.28 8.55
C GLU A 43 13.85 4.21 7.38
N LYS A 44 13.22 3.06 7.18
CA LYS A 44 12.17 2.90 6.16
C LYS A 44 10.90 3.67 6.53
N CYS A 45 10.55 3.72 7.80
CA CYS A 45 9.46 4.56 8.28
C CYS A 45 9.75 6.03 8.01
N ALA A 46 10.96 6.50 8.36
CA ALA A 46 11.38 7.87 8.08
C ALA A 46 11.36 8.20 6.58
N ALA A 47 11.81 7.27 5.73
CA ALA A 47 11.74 7.43 4.28
C ALA A 47 10.28 7.54 3.78
N CYS A 48 9.35 6.75 4.32
CA CYS A 48 7.93 6.84 3.98
C CYS A 48 7.32 8.19 4.39
N VAL A 49 7.66 8.69 5.58
CA VAL A 49 7.24 10.03 6.05
C VAL A 49 7.79 11.13 5.14
N ALA A 50 9.07 11.05 4.74
CA ALA A 50 9.67 11.99 3.79
C ALA A 50 8.99 12.00 2.42
N LEU A 51 8.36 10.88 2.01
CA LEU A 51 7.55 10.76 0.80
C LEU A 51 6.11 11.27 0.97
N GLY A 52 5.73 11.66 2.18
CA GLY A 52 4.44 12.27 2.49
C GLY A 52 3.47 11.38 3.28
N ALA A 53 3.87 10.19 3.78
CA ALA A 53 3.03 9.44 4.68
C ALA A 53 2.77 10.23 5.98
N ASP A 54 1.51 10.29 6.42
CA ASP A 54 1.11 11.00 7.64
C ASP A 54 1.48 10.21 8.90
N LEU A 55 1.60 8.88 8.79
CA LEU A 55 2.06 7.98 9.84
C LEU A 55 2.81 6.80 9.19
N ALA A 56 3.98 6.47 9.72
CA ALA A 56 4.72 5.26 9.36
C ALA A 56 5.02 4.45 10.62
N ILE A 57 4.65 3.18 10.61
CA ILE A 57 4.67 2.30 11.76
C ILE A 57 5.68 1.18 11.52
N ASN A 58 6.65 1.04 12.43
CA ASN A 58 7.58 -0.08 12.39
C ASN A 58 6.92 -1.32 12.97
N TYR A 59 6.41 -2.20 12.09
CA TYR A 59 5.66 -3.40 12.49
C TYR A 59 6.48 -4.43 13.28
N LYS A 60 7.81 -4.26 13.37
CA LYS A 60 8.68 -5.13 14.19
C LYS A 60 8.75 -4.71 15.66
N THR A 61 8.51 -3.43 15.93
CA THR A 61 8.64 -2.84 17.28
C THR A 61 7.34 -2.25 17.81
N GLN A 62 6.34 -2.04 16.95
CA GLN A 62 5.07 -1.42 17.27
C GLN A 62 3.89 -2.30 16.83
N ASP A 63 2.78 -2.28 17.55
CA ASP A 63 1.51 -2.84 17.08
C ASP A 63 0.78 -1.83 16.20
N PHE A 64 0.66 -2.13 14.92
CA PHE A 64 0.05 -1.21 13.98
C PHE A 64 -1.43 -0.97 14.23
N VAL A 65 -2.14 -1.89 14.90
CA VAL A 65 -3.56 -1.70 15.25
C VAL A 65 -3.68 -0.61 16.30
N GLU A 66 -2.84 -0.65 17.32
CA GLU A 66 -2.82 0.35 18.40
C GLU A 66 -2.44 1.73 17.85
N GLU A 67 -1.38 1.80 17.04
CA GLU A 67 -0.92 3.06 16.45
C GLU A 67 -1.96 3.67 15.50
N VAL A 68 -2.63 2.86 14.67
CA VAL A 68 -3.73 3.33 13.82
C VAL A 68 -4.89 3.84 14.66
N LYS A 69 -5.31 3.11 15.68
CA LYS A 69 -6.41 3.55 16.55
C LYS A 69 -6.09 4.84 17.28
N LYS A 70 -4.87 4.98 17.79
CA LYS A 70 -4.39 6.21 18.43
C LYS A 70 -4.42 7.40 17.46
N ALA A 71 -3.95 7.22 16.22
CA ALA A 71 -3.89 8.28 15.21
C ALA A 71 -5.25 8.65 14.60
N THR A 72 -6.30 7.85 14.90
CA THR A 72 -7.66 8.04 14.38
C THR A 72 -8.71 8.22 15.46
N ASP A 73 -8.31 8.52 16.69
CA ASP A 73 -9.22 8.64 17.85
C ASP A 73 -10.15 7.42 18.00
N GLY A 74 -9.61 6.22 17.77
CA GLY A 74 -10.32 4.94 17.85
C GLY A 74 -11.18 4.59 16.63
N LYS A 75 -11.34 5.48 15.65
CA LYS A 75 -12.22 5.29 14.47
C LYS A 75 -11.68 4.25 13.49
N GLY A 76 -10.36 4.15 13.35
CA GLY A 76 -9.71 3.29 12.38
C GLY A 76 -9.56 3.94 11.00
N VAL A 77 -8.99 3.19 10.04
CA VAL A 77 -8.77 3.62 8.65
C VAL A 77 -9.88 3.11 7.74
N ASN A 78 -10.13 3.80 6.63
CA ASN A 78 -11.24 3.48 5.73
C ASN A 78 -10.86 2.43 4.67
N VAL A 79 -9.63 2.47 4.19
CA VAL A 79 -9.14 1.55 3.16
C VAL A 79 -7.79 0.99 3.58
N ILE A 80 -7.61 -0.33 3.41
CA ILE A 80 -6.33 -1.00 3.58
C ILE A 80 -5.91 -1.60 2.25
N LEU A 81 -4.70 -1.27 1.79
CA LEU A 81 -4.03 -1.93 0.68
C LEU A 81 -3.11 -3.00 1.28
N ASP A 82 -3.51 -4.25 1.12
CA ASP A 82 -2.84 -5.40 1.73
C ASP A 82 -2.07 -6.24 0.72
N MET A 83 -0.80 -6.48 1.01
CA MET A 83 0.05 -7.41 0.28
C MET A 83 0.63 -8.50 1.17
N VAL A 84 0.28 -8.51 2.45
CA VAL A 84 0.79 -9.46 3.47
C VAL A 84 -0.18 -10.61 3.67
N THR A 85 -1.42 -10.35 4.04
CA THR A 85 -2.45 -11.35 4.36
C THR A 85 -2.07 -12.29 5.52
N GLY A 86 -2.60 -13.52 5.54
CA GLY A 86 -2.36 -14.45 6.64
C GLY A 86 -2.89 -13.92 7.97
N SER A 87 -2.06 -13.95 9.00
CA SER A 87 -2.42 -13.45 10.34
C SER A 87 -2.67 -11.94 10.42
N TYR A 88 -2.29 -11.17 9.39
CA TYR A 88 -2.54 -9.73 9.34
C TYR A 88 -4.01 -9.39 9.11
N VAL A 89 -4.76 -10.22 8.40
CA VAL A 89 -6.16 -9.91 8.01
C VAL A 89 -7.04 -9.62 9.22
N GLN A 90 -6.92 -10.40 10.33
CA GLN A 90 -7.68 -10.10 11.54
C GLN A 90 -7.26 -8.76 12.16
N LYS A 91 -5.97 -8.49 12.25
CA LYS A 91 -5.46 -7.21 12.75
C LYS A 91 -5.91 -6.03 11.89
N GLU A 92 -5.99 -6.22 10.58
CA GLU A 92 -6.51 -5.23 9.64
C GLU A 92 -8.00 -4.96 9.87
N ILE A 93 -8.79 -6.01 10.08
CA ILE A 93 -10.19 -5.89 10.50
C ILE A 93 -10.29 -5.06 11.79
N ASP A 94 -9.43 -5.31 12.77
CA ASP A 94 -9.44 -4.63 14.07
C ASP A 94 -9.17 -3.13 13.95
N CYS A 95 -8.39 -2.69 12.96
CA CYS A 95 -8.07 -1.28 12.75
C CYS A 95 -8.81 -0.60 11.57
N LEU A 96 -9.74 -1.28 10.90
CA LEU A 96 -10.65 -0.63 9.95
C LEU A 96 -11.64 0.29 10.67
N ALA A 97 -12.13 1.29 9.99
CA ALA A 97 -13.35 2.02 10.33
C ALA A 97 -14.61 1.22 9.94
N ASP A 98 -15.77 1.62 10.41
CA ASP A 98 -17.05 1.10 9.90
C ASP A 98 -17.16 1.39 8.40
N ASP A 99 -17.79 0.48 7.67
CA ASP A 99 -17.87 0.48 6.20
C ASP A 99 -16.49 0.42 5.50
N GLY A 100 -15.43 0.07 6.24
CA GLY A 100 -14.07 -0.01 5.76
C GLY A 100 -13.81 -1.17 4.79
N ARG A 101 -12.73 -1.07 3.98
CA ARG A 101 -12.42 -2.04 2.93
C ARG A 101 -10.97 -2.49 3.00
N ILE A 102 -10.74 -3.82 2.92
CA ILE A 102 -9.42 -4.41 2.70
C ILE A 102 -9.32 -4.83 1.23
N VAL A 103 -8.29 -4.37 0.56
CA VAL A 103 -7.97 -4.75 -0.83
C VAL A 103 -6.70 -5.57 -0.86
N ILE A 104 -6.85 -6.88 -0.97
CA ILE A 104 -5.74 -7.84 -1.04
C ILE A 104 -5.17 -7.84 -2.47
N ILE A 105 -3.86 -7.62 -2.60
CA ILE A 105 -3.14 -7.61 -3.88
C ILE A 105 -1.98 -8.60 -3.97
N ALA A 106 -1.54 -9.15 -2.83
CA ALA A 106 -0.55 -10.23 -2.72
C ALA A 106 -0.80 -11.02 -1.44
N ILE A 107 -0.08 -12.14 -1.22
CA ILE A 107 -0.27 -13.09 -0.13
C ILE A 107 1.06 -13.46 0.52
N GLN A 108 1.93 -12.50 0.79
CA GLN A 108 3.31 -12.73 1.26
C GLN A 108 3.37 -13.41 2.64
N GLY A 109 2.42 -13.14 3.53
CA GLY A 109 2.33 -13.72 4.88
C GLY A 109 1.45 -14.97 4.97
N GLY A 110 0.96 -15.48 3.84
CA GLY A 110 0.16 -16.71 3.80
C GLY A 110 -1.19 -16.53 3.11
N SER A 111 -1.76 -17.63 2.62
CA SER A 111 -3.00 -17.67 1.83
C SER A 111 -4.26 -17.92 2.66
N LYS A 112 -4.13 -18.17 3.95
CA LYS A 112 -5.24 -18.48 4.85
C LYS A 112 -5.24 -17.52 6.03
N ALA A 113 -6.42 -17.07 6.43
CA ALA A 113 -6.64 -16.23 7.60
C ALA A 113 -7.85 -16.74 8.39
N GLU A 114 -7.78 -16.64 9.70
CA GLU A 114 -8.91 -16.78 10.60
C GLU A 114 -9.41 -15.38 10.98
N VAL A 115 -10.70 -15.13 10.81
CA VAL A 115 -11.27 -13.79 10.95
C VAL A 115 -12.60 -13.80 11.71
N SER A 116 -12.88 -12.73 12.44
CA SER A 116 -14.15 -12.51 13.12
C SER A 116 -15.24 -12.08 12.12
N THR A 117 -16.08 -13.03 11.71
CA THR A 117 -17.25 -12.73 10.86
C THR A 117 -18.27 -11.80 11.54
N ASN A 118 -18.32 -11.83 12.88
CA ASN A 118 -19.16 -10.91 13.64
C ASN A 118 -18.72 -9.44 13.45
N GLN A 119 -17.43 -9.15 13.44
CA GLN A 119 -16.93 -7.80 13.16
C GLN A 119 -17.26 -7.37 11.72
N ILE A 120 -17.08 -8.27 10.75
CA ILE A 120 -17.40 -8.02 9.36
C ILE A 120 -18.88 -7.65 9.21
N LEU A 121 -19.78 -8.46 9.81
CA LEU A 121 -21.22 -8.22 9.77
C LEU A 121 -21.62 -6.90 10.42
N ARG A 122 -21.22 -6.71 11.68
CA ARG A 122 -21.69 -5.55 12.47
C ARG A 122 -21.15 -4.22 11.99
N ARG A 123 -19.95 -4.21 11.43
CA ARG A 123 -19.28 -3.01 10.94
C ARG A 123 -19.35 -2.85 9.42
N ARG A 124 -20.10 -3.72 8.73
CA ARG A 124 -20.36 -3.69 7.28
C ARG A 124 -19.08 -3.68 6.44
N LEU A 125 -18.06 -4.44 6.89
CA LEU A 125 -16.75 -4.42 6.26
C LEU A 125 -16.74 -5.15 4.92
N THR A 126 -15.87 -4.73 4.02
CA THR A 126 -15.63 -5.38 2.74
C THR A 126 -14.20 -5.93 2.69
N ILE A 127 -14.06 -7.22 2.40
CA ILE A 127 -12.77 -7.85 2.09
C ILE A 127 -12.83 -8.25 0.63
N THR A 128 -11.90 -7.74 -0.18
CA THR A 128 -11.88 -7.99 -1.62
C THR A 128 -10.45 -8.21 -2.13
N GLY A 129 -10.32 -8.86 -3.27
CA GLY A 129 -9.04 -9.07 -3.94
C GLY A 129 -8.95 -8.35 -5.28
N SER A 130 -7.71 -8.11 -5.72
CA SER A 130 -7.42 -7.56 -7.03
C SER A 130 -6.21 -8.24 -7.67
N THR A 131 -6.37 -8.64 -8.93
CA THR A 131 -5.29 -9.10 -9.79
C THR A 131 -5.36 -8.36 -11.11
N LEU A 132 -4.22 -8.12 -11.75
CA LEU A 132 -4.17 -7.43 -13.03
C LEU A 132 -3.86 -8.36 -14.20
N ARG A 133 -2.96 -9.31 -14.00
CA ARG A 133 -2.43 -10.17 -15.08
C ARG A 133 -3.53 -10.90 -15.88
N PRO A 134 -4.50 -11.59 -15.23
CA PRO A 134 -5.54 -12.35 -15.94
C PRO A 134 -6.73 -11.47 -16.42
N ARG A 135 -6.69 -10.17 -16.18
CA ARG A 135 -7.81 -9.29 -16.56
C ARG A 135 -7.85 -9.05 -18.06
N PRO A 136 -9.05 -8.95 -18.66
CA PRO A 136 -9.19 -8.66 -20.09
C PRO A 136 -8.62 -7.29 -20.45
N VAL A 137 -8.26 -7.14 -21.72
CA VAL A 137 -7.68 -5.89 -22.27
C VAL A 137 -8.60 -4.68 -22.03
N SER A 138 -9.92 -4.86 -22.14
CA SER A 138 -10.91 -3.80 -21.87
C SER A 138 -10.80 -3.24 -20.44
N PHE A 139 -10.60 -4.11 -19.45
CA PHE A 139 -10.38 -3.68 -18.07
C PHE A 139 -9.04 -2.93 -17.90
N LYS A 140 -7.97 -3.44 -18.51
CA LYS A 140 -6.66 -2.77 -18.49
C LYS A 140 -6.73 -1.39 -19.16
N LYS A 141 -7.47 -1.27 -20.26
CA LYS A 141 -7.73 0.02 -20.94
C LYS A 141 -8.41 1.03 -20.01
N GLN A 142 -9.39 0.60 -19.21
CA GLN A 142 -10.05 1.48 -18.23
C GLN A 142 -9.06 2.00 -17.17
N ILE A 143 -8.16 1.13 -16.66
CA ILE A 143 -7.12 1.54 -15.71
C ILE A 143 -6.18 2.56 -16.37
N THR A 144 -5.69 2.27 -17.58
CA THR A 144 -4.80 3.17 -18.32
C THR A 144 -5.44 4.53 -18.54
N LYS A 145 -6.73 4.56 -18.91
CA LYS A 145 -7.48 5.81 -19.05
C LYS A 145 -7.50 6.62 -17.75
N GLN A 146 -7.85 5.97 -16.61
CA GLN A 146 -7.88 6.65 -15.31
C GLN A 146 -6.48 7.15 -14.87
N LEU A 147 -5.43 6.37 -15.12
CA LEU A 147 -4.06 6.81 -14.84
C LEU A 147 -3.68 8.02 -15.69
N PHE A 148 -4.02 8.00 -16.98
CA PHE A 148 -3.72 9.08 -17.89
C PHE A 148 -4.48 10.37 -17.53
N GLU A 149 -5.72 10.27 -17.11
CA GLU A 149 -6.56 11.41 -16.74
C GLU A 149 -6.20 12.01 -15.37
N ASN A 150 -5.87 11.16 -14.37
CA ASN A 150 -5.75 11.61 -12.98
C ASN A 150 -4.30 11.62 -12.44
N VAL A 151 -3.41 10.77 -12.96
CA VAL A 151 -2.04 10.63 -12.42
C VAL A 151 -1.00 11.24 -13.35
N TRP A 152 -1.16 11.09 -14.67
CA TRP A 152 -0.20 11.60 -15.66
C TRP A 152 0.02 13.12 -15.57
N PRO A 153 -1.03 13.95 -15.36
CA PRO A 153 -0.84 15.39 -15.15
C PRO A 153 0.01 15.74 -13.93
N LEU A 154 -0.06 14.90 -12.88
CA LEU A 154 0.75 15.07 -11.67
C LEU A 154 2.23 14.75 -11.92
N LEU A 155 2.51 13.73 -12.73
CA LEU A 155 3.86 13.40 -13.20
C LEU A 155 4.45 14.53 -14.04
N ASN A 156 3.70 15.02 -15.02
CA ASN A 156 4.13 16.11 -15.90
C ASN A 156 4.38 17.40 -15.14
N ALA A 157 3.61 17.69 -14.11
CA ALA A 157 3.78 18.85 -13.24
C ALA A 157 4.91 18.67 -12.20
N GLY A 158 5.61 17.52 -12.18
CA GLY A 158 6.65 17.21 -11.20
C GLY A 158 6.16 17.00 -9.76
N LYS A 159 4.83 16.96 -9.55
CA LYS A 159 4.22 16.74 -8.24
C LYS A 159 4.33 15.29 -7.78
N LEU A 160 4.56 14.38 -8.69
CA LEU A 160 4.76 12.96 -8.43
C LEU A 160 6.01 12.51 -9.19
N LYS A 161 6.97 11.93 -8.47
CA LYS A 161 8.21 11.39 -9.05
C LYS A 161 8.41 9.97 -8.60
N PRO A 162 8.69 9.00 -9.53
CA PRO A 162 9.03 7.64 -9.15
C PRO A 162 10.26 7.61 -8.24
N VAL A 163 10.19 6.78 -7.19
CA VAL A 163 11.31 6.57 -6.26
C VAL A 163 12.15 5.43 -6.83
N ILE A 164 13.30 5.77 -7.41
CA ILE A 164 14.27 4.80 -7.93
C ILE A 164 15.38 4.65 -6.88
N TYR A 165 15.49 3.47 -6.27
CA TYR A 165 16.52 3.17 -5.29
C TYR A 165 17.87 2.94 -5.94
N LYS A 166 17.91 2.08 -6.96
CA LYS A 166 19.13 1.76 -7.70
C LYS A 166 18.81 1.29 -9.12
N THR A 167 19.71 1.63 -10.04
CA THR A 167 19.68 1.15 -11.43
C THR A 167 20.83 0.18 -11.64
N PHE A 168 20.59 -0.88 -12.38
CA PHE A 168 21.57 -1.87 -12.85
C PHE A 168 21.48 -2.00 -14.36
N ILE A 169 22.57 -2.38 -15.02
CA ILE A 169 22.50 -2.83 -16.40
C ILE A 169 21.90 -4.25 -16.44
N LEU A 170 21.35 -4.66 -17.59
CA LEU A 170 20.66 -5.94 -17.73
C LEU A 170 21.54 -7.14 -17.32
N ASP A 171 22.81 -7.12 -17.65
CA ASP A 171 23.78 -8.17 -17.30
C ASP A 171 23.96 -8.34 -15.80
N GLN A 172 23.61 -7.33 -14.99
CA GLN A 172 23.64 -7.35 -13.52
C GLN A 172 22.27 -7.74 -12.91
N ALA A 173 21.36 -8.35 -13.68
CA ALA A 173 20.04 -8.73 -13.17
C ALA A 173 20.10 -9.61 -11.92
N ALA A 174 21.11 -10.49 -11.80
CA ALA A 174 21.32 -11.33 -10.61
C ALA A 174 21.61 -10.49 -9.35
N ASP A 175 22.39 -9.40 -9.47
CA ASP A 175 22.66 -8.48 -8.36
C ASP A 175 21.41 -7.68 -7.97
N ALA A 176 20.62 -7.26 -8.96
CA ALA A 176 19.34 -6.59 -8.74
C ALA A 176 18.35 -7.51 -7.99
N HIS A 177 18.30 -8.79 -8.32
CA HIS A 177 17.50 -9.79 -7.61
C HIS A 177 17.98 -9.97 -6.15
N ARG A 178 19.28 -10.12 -5.93
CA ARG A 178 19.84 -10.20 -4.58
C ARG A 178 19.48 -8.98 -3.72
N LEU A 179 19.58 -7.78 -4.28
CA LEU A 179 19.15 -6.56 -3.61
C LEU A 179 17.65 -6.55 -3.33
N MET A 180 16.82 -7.04 -4.26
CA MET A 180 15.36 -7.17 -4.04
C MET A 180 15.06 -8.11 -2.88
N GLU A 181 15.72 -9.26 -2.82
CA GLU A 181 15.53 -10.29 -1.79
C GLU A 181 16.04 -9.86 -0.42
N SER A 182 17.10 -9.03 -0.34
CA SER A 182 17.58 -8.47 0.92
C SER A 182 16.57 -7.55 1.60
N SER A 183 15.60 -7.08 0.84
CA SER A 183 14.59 -6.11 1.32
C SER A 183 15.17 -4.80 1.88
N GLU A 184 16.37 -4.40 1.51
CA GLU A 184 17.00 -3.15 1.97
C GLU A 184 16.47 -1.91 1.27
N HIS A 185 16.02 -2.07 0.03
CA HIS A 185 15.60 -0.97 -0.84
C HIS A 185 14.33 -0.26 -0.37
N VAL A 186 14.20 1.01 -0.77
CA VAL A 186 12.98 1.81 -0.70
C VAL A 186 12.59 2.23 -2.12
N GLY A 187 11.42 1.85 -2.58
CA GLY A 187 10.96 2.16 -3.95
C GLY A 187 11.32 1.10 -4.97
N LYS A 188 11.81 1.50 -6.15
CA LYS A 188 12.01 0.64 -7.31
C LYS A 188 13.49 0.35 -7.58
N ILE A 189 13.77 -0.86 -8.03
CA ILE A 189 15.03 -1.27 -8.65
C ILE A 189 14.77 -1.33 -10.14
N VAL A 190 15.63 -0.71 -10.94
CA VAL A 190 15.45 -0.59 -12.41
C VAL A 190 16.61 -1.29 -13.13
N LEU A 191 16.28 -2.04 -14.16
CA LEU A 191 17.25 -2.56 -15.12
C LEU A 191 17.22 -1.69 -16.38
N THR A 192 18.39 -1.32 -16.88
CA THR A 192 18.56 -0.61 -18.17
C THR A 192 19.11 -1.55 -19.22
N VAL A 193 18.70 -1.39 -20.46
CA VAL A 193 19.16 -2.08 -21.67
C VAL A 193 20.02 -1.17 -22.50
#